data_c758651b128a683e3e3aeb90fb0a85f7
#
_entry.id   c758651b128a683e3e3aeb90fb0a85f7
#
_cell.length_a   1.000
_cell.length_b   1.000
_cell.length_c   1.000
_cell.angle_alpha   90.00
_cell.angle_beta   90.00
_cell.angle_gamma   90.00
#
_symmetry.space_group_name_H-M   'P 1'
#
loop_
_entity.id
_entity.type
_entity.pdbx_description
1 polymer ?
#
loop_
_entity_poly.entity_id
_entity_poly.type
_entity_poly.pdbx_seq_one_letter_code
_entity_poly.pdbx_strand_id
1 'polypeptide(L)'
;MKQLLKLTGCVALAGLMSSCGSVQEEANYQIIPLPQEIVTSQVNPFILKSGVKILYPEGNEKMQRNAQFLADYLKTATGKDFSIEAGTEGKNAIVLALGSEVENPESYQLKVTDQGVTITAPTEAGVFYGI
;
A
#
# COMPACT_ATOMS: atom_id res chain seq x y z
N MET A 1 -71.89 -12.62 -30.87
CA MET A 1 -70.88 -11.56 -30.73
C MET A 1 -69.79 -12.10 -29.83
N LYS A 2 -68.63 -12.36 -30.39
CA LYS A 2 -67.53 -13.11 -29.75
C LYS A 2 -66.50 -12.10 -29.22
N GLN A 3 -66.33 -12.04 -27.93
CA GLN A 3 -65.22 -11.30 -27.28
C GLN A 3 -64.00 -12.21 -27.20
N LEU A 4 -62.95 -11.82 -27.89
CA LEU A 4 -61.64 -12.50 -27.83
C LEU A 4 -60.85 -11.91 -26.66
N LEU A 5 -60.60 -12.72 -25.64
CA LEU A 5 -59.76 -12.39 -24.50
C LEU A 5 -58.30 -12.61 -24.87
N LYS A 6 -57.53 -11.52 -25.05
CA LYS A 6 -56.07 -11.60 -25.26
C LYS A 6 -55.40 -11.64 -23.93
N LEU A 7 -54.83 -12.79 -23.55
CA LEU A 7 -53.87 -12.92 -22.46
C LEU A 7 -52.52 -12.39 -22.91
N THR A 8 -52.12 -11.27 -22.37
CA THR A 8 -50.75 -10.73 -22.51
C THR A 8 -49.92 -11.26 -21.35
N GLY A 9 -49.05 -12.23 -21.61
CA GLY A 9 -48.11 -12.77 -20.62
C GLY A 9 -46.97 -11.75 -20.36
N CYS A 10 -46.91 -11.21 -19.18
CA CYS A 10 -45.75 -10.45 -18.69
C CYS A 10 -44.68 -11.45 -18.22
N VAL A 11 -43.65 -11.65 -19.03
CA VAL A 11 -42.44 -12.35 -18.59
C VAL A 11 -41.60 -11.38 -17.79
N ALA A 12 -41.63 -11.50 -16.46
CA ALA A 12 -40.71 -10.81 -15.57
C ALA A 12 -39.31 -11.45 -15.63
N LEU A 13 -38.41 -10.81 -16.34
CA LEU A 13 -37.00 -11.18 -16.39
C LEU A 13 -36.36 -10.71 -15.08
N ALA A 14 -36.25 -11.61 -14.10
CA ALA A 14 -35.51 -11.33 -12.84
C ALA A 14 -34.01 -11.31 -13.16
N GLY A 15 -33.43 -10.15 -13.32
CA GLY A 15 -32.00 -9.93 -13.42
C GLY A 15 -31.33 -10.30 -12.09
N LEU A 16 -30.59 -11.38 -12.09
CA LEU A 16 -29.67 -11.72 -11.00
C LEU A 16 -28.52 -10.73 -11.03
N MET A 17 -28.59 -9.69 -10.20
CA MET A 17 -27.48 -8.83 -9.88
C MET A 17 -26.49 -9.64 -9.05
N SER A 18 -25.51 -10.27 -9.70
CA SER A 18 -24.33 -10.81 -9.04
C SER A 18 -23.54 -9.62 -8.48
N SER A 19 -23.76 -9.32 -7.21
CA SER A 19 -22.90 -8.43 -6.45
C SER A 19 -21.55 -9.13 -6.29
N CYS A 20 -20.57 -8.81 -7.12
CA CYS A 20 -19.18 -9.08 -6.85
C CYS A 20 -18.78 -8.18 -5.67
N GLY A 21 -19.03 -8.64 -4.46
CA GLY A 21 -18.37 -8.10 -3.27
C GLY A 21 -16.89 -8.39 -3.40
N SER A 22 -16.07 -7.38 -3.57
CA SER A 22 -14.63 -7.50 -3.38
C SER A 22 -14.41 -7.91 -1.92
N VAL A 23 -13.97 -9.14 -1.73
CA VAL A 23 -13.48 -9.60 -0.42
C VAL A 23 -12.22 -8.77 -0.16
N GLN A 24 -12.33 -7.75 0.68
CA GLN A 24 -11.15 -7.10 1.23
C GLN A 24 -10.54 -8.09 2.21
N GLU A 25 -9.41 -8.67 1.83
CA GLU A 25 -8.61 -9.43 2.80
C GLU A 25 -8.21 -8.48 3.94
N GLU A 26 -8.54 -8.87 5.16
CA GLU A 26 -8.09 -8.14 6.34
C GLU A 26 -6.56 -8.19 6.40
N ALA A 27 -5.92 -7.05 6.69
CA ALA A 27 -4.48 -6.97 6.79
C ALA A 27 -3.99 -7.86 7.94
N ASN A 28 -2.98 -8.69 7.67
CA ASN A 28 -2.34 -9.50 8.68
C ASN A 28 -1.23 -8.68 9.36
N TYR A 29 -1.46 -8.33 10.62
CA TYR A 29 -0.51 -7.56 11.45
C TYR A 29 0.46 -8.46 12.25
N GLN A 30 0.48 -9.76 12.02
CA GLN A 30 1.40 -10.71 12.68
C GLN A 30 2.76 -10.70 11.98
N ILE A 31 3.46 -9.58 12.06
CA ILE A 31 4.81 -9.40 11.52
C ILE A 31 5.85 -9.55 12.63
N ILE A 32 7.08 -9.93 12.27
CA ILE A 32 8.18 -10.13 13.22
C ILE A 32 9.31 -9.15 12.87
N PRO A 33 9.77 -8.33 13.82
CA PRO A 33 9.29 -8.18 15.20
C PRO A 33 7.90 -7.57 15.29
N LEU A 34 7.17 -7.86 16.36
CA LEU A 34 5.82 -7.34 16.56
C LEU A 34 5.89 -5.81 16.77
N PRO A 35 5.10 -5.01 16.06
CA PRO A 35 5.03 -3.57 16.28
C PRO A 35 4.59 -3.24 17.70
N GLN A 36 5.15 -2.18 18.29
CA GLN A 36 4.75 -1.71 19.60
C GLN A 36 3.34 -1.11 19.61
N GLU A 37 2.98 -0.47 18.51
CA GLU A 37 1.67 0.13 18.31
C GLU A 37 1.19 -0.09 16.87
N ILE A 38 -0.08 -0.41 16.71
CA ILE A 38 -0.73 -0.53 15.41
C ILE A 38 -2.00 0.31 15.43
N VAL A 39 -2.04 1.33 14.57
CA VAL A 39 -3.22 2.16 14.34
C VAL A 39 -3.82 1.81 12.99
N THR A 40 -5.01 1.25 13.00
CA THR A 40 -5.72 0.90 11.77
C THR A 40 -6.58 2.06 11.28
N SER A 41 -6.63 2.27 9.97
CA SER A 41 -7.52 3.23 9.32
C SER A 41 -8.30 2.53 8.21
N GLN A 42 -9.55 2.97 7.99
CA GLN A 42 -10.39 2.44 6.91
C GLN A 42 -10.06 3.14 5.59
N VAL A 43 -8.85 2.91 5.09
CA VAL A 43 -8.42 3.38 3.77
C VAL A 43 -8.21 2.20 2.84
N ASN A 44 -8.30 2.46 1.54
CA ASN A 44 -7.98 1.43 0.56
C ASN A 44 -6.50 1.00 0.68
N PRO A 45 -6.18 -0.27 0.41
CA PRO A 45 -4.81 -0.75 0.47
C PRO A 45 -3.95 -0.08 -0.61
N PHE A 46 -2.67 0.13 -0.31
CA PHE A 46 -1.67 0.52 -1.30
C PHE A 46 -1.29 -0.70 -2.16
N ILE A 47 -1.40 -0.55 -3.47
CA ILE A 47 -1.10 -1.63 -4.41
C ILE A 47 0.30 -1.43 -4.98
N LEU A 48 1.23 -2.36 -4.70
CA LEU A 48 2.55 -2.42 -5.30
C LEU A 48 2.45 -2.87 -6.77
N LYS A 49 2.37 -1.89 -7.67
CA LYS A 49 2.33 -2.10 -9.13
C LYS A 49 3.59 -1.55 -9.79
N SER A 50 3.81 -1.90 -11.05
CA SER A 50 4.86 -1.29 -11.86
C SER A 50 4.73 0.24 -11.88
N GLY A 51 5.85 0.96 -11.78
CA GLY A 51 5.88 2.42 -11.74
C GLY A 51 5.77 3.03 -10.34
N VAL A 52 5.64 2.22 -9.27
CA VAL A 52 5.87 2.69 -7.91
C VAL A 52 7.37 3.01 -7.76
N LYS A 53 7.68 4.18 -7.22
CA LYS A 53 9.03 4.66 -6.99
C LYS A 53 9.41 4.54 -5.52
N ILE A 54 10.70 4.39 -5.26
CA ILE A 54 11.26 4.48 -3.91
C ILE A 54 12.02 5.80 -3.83
N LEU A 55 11.57 6.68 -2.93
CA LEU A 55 12.13 8.01 -2.76
C LEU A 55 13.00 8.06 -1.51
N TYR A 56 14.12 8.75 -1.59
CA TYR A 56 15.05 8.95 -0.47
C TYR A 56 15.60 10.38 -0.46
N PRO A 57 16.02 10.93 0.70
CA PRO A 57 16.56 12.28 0.81
C PRO A 57 17.81 12.47 -0.05
N GLU A 58 17.82 13.52 -0.89
CA GLU A 58 18.97 13.88 -1.72
C GLU A 58 20.25 14.06 -0.92
N GLY A 59 21.38 13.62 -1.47
CA GLY A 59 22.68 13.73 -0.83
C GLY A 59 22.97 12.78 0.32
N ASN A 60 22.02 11.90 0.69
CA ASN A 60 22.21 10.91 1.75
C ASN A 60 22.51 9.52 1.16
N GLU A 61 23.81 9.18 1.09
CA GLU A 61 24.26 7.90 0.53
C GLU A 61 23.77 6.67 1.32
N LYS A 62 23.57 6.79 2.65
CA LYS A 62 23.04 5.69 3.45
C LYS A 62 21.58 5.44 3.13
N MET A 63 20.79 6.49 2.97
CA MET A 63 19.40 6.37 2.57
C MET A 63 19.26 5.86 1.14
N GLN A 64 20.17 6.24 0.24
CA GLN A 64 20.23 5.67 -1.11
C GLN A 64 20.47 4.15 -1.08
N ARG A 65 21.38 3.67 -0.21
CA ARG A 65 21.62 2.23 -0.01
C ARG A 65 20.39 1.52 0.57
N ASN A 66 19.71 2.14 1.51
CA ASN A 66 18.46 1.61 2.05
C ASN A 66 17.39 1.49 0.96
N ALA A 67 17.27 2.51 0.10
CA ALA A 67 16.33 2.48 -1.03
C ALA A 67 16.68 1.38 -2.05
N GLN A 68 17.97 1.19 -2.34
CA GLN A 68 18.42 0.10 -3.21
C GLN A 68 18.12 -1.28 -2.61
N PHE A 69 18.41 -1.45 -1.31
CA PHE A 69 18.09 -2.70 -0.59
C PHE A 69 16.60 -3.03 -0.67
N LEU A 70 15.74 -2.04 -0.42
CA LEU A 70 14.28 -2.21 -0.54
C LEU A 70 13.86 -2.56 -1.96
N ALA A 71 14.43 -1.90 -2.98
CA ALA A 71 14.13 -2.19 -4.39
C ALA A 71 14.47 -3.64 -4.75
N ASP A 72 15.64 -4.12 -4.35
CA ASP A 72 16.10 -5.48 -4.60
C ASP A 72 15.24 -6.53 -3.87
N TYR A 73 14.87 -6.22 -2.63
CA TYR A 73 13.97 -7.08 -1.85
C TYR A 73 12.59 -7.19 -2.50
N LEU A 74 11.99 -6.05 -2.86
CA LEU A 74 10.68 -6.02 -3.52
C LEU A 74 10.71 -6.67 -4.90
N LYS A 75 11.80 -6.52 -5.66
CA LYS A 75 12.00 -7.22 -6.93
C LYS A 75 12.00 -8.74 -6.73
N THR A 76 12.71 -9.22 -5.72
CA THR A 76 12.76 -10.65 -5.39
C THR A 76 11.37 -11.17 -4.99
N ALA A 77 10.63 -10.42 -4.20
CA ALA A 77 9.32 -10.83 -3.70
C ALA A 77 8.19 -10.73 -4.75
N THR A 78 8.26 -9.75 -5.65
CA THR A 78 7.16 -9.45 -6.58
C THR A 78 7.46 -9.72 -8.05
N GLY A 79 8.73 -9.92 -8.41
CA GLY A 79 9.20 -10.00 -9.80
C GLY A 79 9.14 -8.68 -10.56
N LYS A 80 8.88 -7.53 -9.89
CA LYS A 80 8.74 -6.21 -10.51
C LYS A 80 9.96 -5.34 -10.20
N ASP A 81 10.30 -4.46 -11.13
CA ASP A 81 11.34 -3.46 -10.92
C ASP A 81 10.76 -2.19 -10.29
N PHE A 82 11.49 -1.64 -9.33
CA PHE A 82 11.17 -0.38 -8.65
C PHE A 82 12.32 0.60 -8.84
N SER A 83 12.04 1.78 -9.40
CA SER A 83 13.06 2.83 -9.55
C SER A 83 13.30 3.53 -8.21
N ILE A 84 14.57 3.89 -7.97
CA ILE A 84 14.96 4.72 -6.83
C ILE A 84 15.26 6.13 -7.32
N GLU A 85 14.77 7.14 -6.62
CA GLU A 85 14.94 8.55 -7.00
C GLU A 85 15.15 9.40 -5.74
N ALA A 86 15.89 10.47 -5.87
CA ALA A 86 16.00 11.48 -4.82
C ALA A 86 14.67 12.26 -4.72
N GLY A 87 14.15 12.39 -3.49
CA GLY A 87 12.91 13.09 -3.23
C GLY A 87 12.38 12.77 -1.82
N THR A 88 11.56 13.64 -1.28
CA THR A 88 11.01 13.53 0.07
C THR A 88 9.50 13.38 0.09
N GLU A 89 8.84 13.55 -1.05
CA GLU A 89 7.38 13.47 -1.20
C GLU A 89 7.01 12.90 -2.56
N GLY A 90 5.93 12.13 -2.62
CA GLY A 90 5.43 11.61 -3.89
C GLY A 90 4.16 10.77 -3.71
N LYS A 91 3.30 10.81 -4.73
CA LYS A 91 2.17 9.87 -4.85
C LYS A 91 2.63 8.62 -5.59
N ASN A 92 2.00 7.50 -5.31
CA ASN A 92 2.36 6.20 -5.88
C ASN A 92 3.85 5.87 -5.64
N ALA A 93 4.30 6.12 -4.40
CA ALA A 93 5.69 5.98 -4.00
C ALA A 93 5.82 5.33 -2.62
N ILE A 94 7.00 4.76 -2.37
CA ILE A 94 7.49 4.42 -1.05
C ILE A 94 8.52 5.48 -0.68
N VAL A 95 8.26 6.24 0.37
CA VAL A 95 9.10 7.34 0.81
C VAL A 95 9.91 6.93 2.03
N LEU A 96 11.21 7.01 1.94
CA LEU A 96 12.13 6.84 3.06
C LEU A 96 12.48 8.23 3.61
N ALA A 97 12.13 8.51 4.86
CA ALA A 97 12.29 9.83 5.45
C ALA A 97 13.08 9.77 6.77
N LEU A 98 13.87 10.81 7.01
CA LEU A 98 14.47 11.08 8.32
C LEU A 98 13.63 12.15 9.02
N GLY A 99 13.40 11.93 10.30
CA GLY A 99 12.64 12.82 11.15
C GLY A 99 11.69 12.01 12.02
N SER A 100 11.84 12.14 13.31
CA SER A 100 10.96 11.56 14.32
C SER A 100 11.23 12.25 15.62
N GLU A 101 10.20 12.45 16.43
CA GLU A 101 10.33 12.97 17.79
C GLU A 101 10.68 11.86 18.81
N VAL A 102 10.85 10.62 18.34
CA VAL A 102 11.15 9.47 19.21
C VAL A 102 12.65 9.40 19.48
N GLU A 103 13.03 9.33 20.74
CA GLU A 103 14.45 9.33 21.18
C GLU A 103 15.23 8.07 20.78
N ASN A 104 14.55 6.94 20.57
CA ASN A 104 15.24 5.70 20.19
C ASN A 104 15.73 5.76 18.74
N PRO A 105 17.05 5.75 18.47
CA PRO A 105 17.60 5.88 17.12
C PRO A 105 17.28 4.73 16.19
N GLU A 106 16.86 3.59 16.71
CA GLU A 106 16.49 2.39 15.95
C GLU A 106 14.97 2.26 15.75
N SER A 107 14.18 3.17 16.32
CA SER A 107 12.74 3.18 16.11
C SER A 107 12.39 3.63 14.70
N TYR A 108 11.23 3.19 14.24
CA TYR A 108 10.65 3.65 12.98
C TYR A 108 9.13 3.75 13.07
N GLN A 109 8.56 4.52 12.19
CA GLN A 109 7.14 4.60 11.95
C GLN A 109 6.86 4.22 10.49
N LEU A 110 5.97 3.25 10.28
CA LEU A 110 5.49 2.84 8.97
C LEU A 110 4.06 3.35 8.80
N LYS A 111 3.83 4.17 7.79
CA LYS A 111 2.50 4.67 7.42
C LYS A 111 2.14 4.19 6.02
N VAL A 112 1.01 3.48 5.92
CA VAL A 112 0.45 3.03 4.64
C VAL A 112 -0.85 3.77 4.38
N THR A 113 -0.98 4.31 3.18
CA THR A 113 -2.19 4.96 2.68
C THR A 113 -2.50 4.44 1.28
N ASP A 114 -3.63 4.77 0.70
CA ASP A 114 -3.95 4.46 -0.70
C ASP A 114 -3.03 5.18 -1.71
N GLN A 115 -2.34 6.26 -1.27
CA GLN A 115 -1.45 7.06 -2.11
C GLN A 115 0.01 6.60 -2.07
N GLY A 116 0.41 5.82 -1.06
CA GLY A 116 1.79 5.37 -0.90
C GLY A 116 2.12 4.86 0.49
N VAL A 117 3.39 4.57 0.67
CA VAL A 117 3.98 4.11 1.93
C VAL A 117 5.03 5.12 2.36
N THR A 118 5.09 5.44 3.64
CA THR A 118 6.15 6.26 4.22
C THR A 118 6.79 5.51 5.38
N ILE A 119 8.12 5.41 5.37
CA ILE A 119 8.93 4.90 6.47
C ILE A 119 9.72 6.09 7.03
N THR A 120 9.45 6.46 8.28
CA THR A 120 10.10 7.59 8.95
C THR A 120 10.84 7.10 10.19
N ALA A 121 12.07 7.55 10.38
CA ALA A 121 12.88 7.21 11.56
C ALA A 121 13.83 8.35 11.94
N PRO A 122 14.34 8.38 13.18
CA PRO A 122 15.34 9.37 13.61
C PRO A 122 16.67 9.21 12.87
N THR A 123 17.00 7.99 12.45
CA THR A 123 18.29 7.64 11.81
C THR A 123 18.10 6.76 10.59
N GLU A 124 19.14 6.67 9.76
CA GLU A 124 19.16 5.76 8.62
C GLU A 124 19.07 4.29 9.05
N ALA A 125 19.58 3.94 10.24
CA ALA A 125 19.45 2.61 10.81
C ALA A 125 17.99 2.31 11.16
N GLY A 126 17.28 3.24 11.77
CA GLY A 126 15.85 3.09 12.04
C GLY A 126 15.03 2.92 10.76
N VAL A 127 15.34 3.66 9.68
CA VAL A 127 14.70 3.45 8.38
C VAL A 127 14.98 2.05 7.85
N PHE A 128 16.22 1.55 7.97
CA PHE A 128 16.56 0.19 7.56
C PHE A 128 15.75 -0.88 8.31
N TYR A 129 15.50 -0.69 9.60
CA TYR A 129 14.64 -1.61 10.37
C TYR A 129 13.15 -1.53 9.98
N GLY A 130 12.73 -0.42 9.38
CA GLY A 130 11.37 -0.26 8.86
C GLY A 130 11.15 -0.88 7.47
N ILE A 131 12.21 -1.31 6.79
CA ILE A 131 12.18 -1.97 5.48
C ILE A 131 11.89 -3.45 5.66
#